data_a29f8786606c6935817e68eacddd00d2
#
_entry.id   a29f8786606c6935817e68eacddd00d2
#
_cell.length_a   1.000
_cell.length_b   1.000
_cell.length_c   1.000
_cell.angle_alpha   90.00
_cell.angle_beta   90.00
_cell.angle_gamma   90.00
#
_symmetry.space_group_name_H-M   'P 1'
#
loop_
_entity.id
_entity.type
_entity.pdbx_description
1 polymer ?
#
loop_
_entity_poly.entity_id
_entity_poly.type
_entity_poly.pdbx_seq_one_letter_code
_entity_poly.pdbx_strand_id
1 'polypeptide(L)' 'MNIAVVGLGIIGGSFCKAIKKYTDHCVIGINRTKSTAEKALKEGAIDEIGTHESLENADLIILSMYPQAV' A
#
# COMPACT_ATOMS: atom_id res chain seq x y z
N MET A 1 -14.10 0.51 -1.80
CA MET A 1 -13.41 -0.52 -2.61
C MET A 1 -12.11 -0.93 -1.94
N ASN A 2 -11.57 -2.05 -2.35
CA ASN A 2 -10.29 -2.53 -1.84
C ASN A 2 -9.19 -2.08 -2.79
N ILE A 3 -8.26 -1.31 -2.26
CA ILE A 3 -7.16 -0.77 -3.05
C ILE A 3 -5.86 -1.40 -2.59
N ALA A 4 -5.18 -2.08 -3.50
CA ALA A 4 -3.88 -2.66 -3.20
C ALA A 4 -2.78 -1.71 -3.69
N VAL A 5 -1.86 -1.38 -2.81
CA VAL A 5 -0.74 -0.52 -3.15
C VAL A 5 0.54 -1.34 -3.03
N VAL A 6 1.19 -1.56 -4.15
CA VAL A 6 2.43 -2.33 -4.20
C VAL A 6 3.61 -1.36 -4.15
N GLY A 7 4.43 -1.53 -3.14
CA GLY A 7 5.55 -0.62 -2.90
C GLY A 7 5.16 0.49 -1.94
N LEU A 8 5.64 0.40 -0.70
CA LEU A 8 5.29 1.34 0.36
C LEU A 8 6.44 2.28 0.72
N GLY A 9 7.20 2.70 -0.28
CA GLY A 9 8.23 3.70 -0.07
C GLY A 9 7.61 5.05 0.27
N ILE A 10 8.42 6.10 0.23
CA ILE A 10 7.96 7.44 0.62
C ILE A 10 6.70 7.85 -0.17
N ILE A 11 6.72 7.66 -1.47
CA ILE A 11 5.59 8.05 -2.32
C ILE A 11 4.38 7.16 -2.07
N GLY A 12 4.60 5.83 -2.01
CA GLY A 12 3.50 4.89 -1.77
C GLY A 12 2.84 5.10 -0.43
N GLY A 13 3.65 5.33 0.61
CA GLY A 13 3.14 5.60 1.96
C GLY A 13 2.33 6.88 2.00
N SER A 14 2.80 7.94 1.34
CA SER A 14 2.07 9.20 1.29
C SER A 14 0.76 9.05 0.56
N PHE A 15 0.74 8.29 -0.53
CA PHE A 15 -0.47 8.02 -1.29
C PHE A 15 -1.49 7.27 -0.44
N CYS A 16 -1.04 6.26 0.29
CA CYS A 16 -1.92 5.50 1.18
C CYS A 16 -2.54 6.39 2.25
N LYS A 17 -1.75 7.26 2.85
CA LYS A 17 -2.26 8.18 3.85
C LYS A 17 -3.31 9.12 3.26
N ALA A 18 -3.10 9.57 2.03
CA ALA A 18 -4.08 10.41 1.36
C ALA A 18 -5.39 9.67 1.12
N ILE A 19 -5.32 8.42 0.68
CA ILE A 19 -6.52 7.61 0.49
C ILE A 19 -7.27 7.45 1.80
N LYS A 20 -6.57 7.15 2.88
CA LYS A 20 -7.20 6.97 4.18
C LYS A 20 -7.80 8.26 4.72
N LYS A 21 -7.18 9.39 4.41
CA LYS A 21 -7.66 10.68 4.90
C LYS A 21 -8.90 11.16 4.16
N TYR A 22 -8.95 10.94 2.86
CA TYR A 22 -10.01 11.50 2.02
C TYR A 22 -11.07 10.51 1.57
N THR A 23 -10.89 9.23 1.87
CA THR A 23 -11.86 8.20 1.46
C THR A 23 -12.02 7.16 2.57
N ASP A 24 -13.06 6.33 2.44
CA ASP A 24 -13.29 5.21 3.33
C ASP A 24 -12.86 3.89 2.72
N HIS A 25 -12.07 3.94 1.67
CA HIS A 25 -11.60 2.73 1.01
C HIS A 25 -10.64 1.93 1.88
N CYS A 26 -10.66 0.63 1.72
CA CYS A 26 -9.73 -0.25 2.40
C CYS A 26 -8.41 -0.28 1.62
N VAL A 27 -7.32 -0.02 2.31
CA VAL A 27 -5.99 0.00 1.68
C VAL A 27 -5.19 -1.21 2.14
N ILE A 28 -4.76 -1.99 1.18
CA ILE A 28 -3.93 -3.16 1.42
C ILE A 28 -2.53 -2.84 0.93
N GLY A 29 -1.58 -2.85 1.83
CA GLY A 29 -0.19 -2.55 1.48
C GLY A 29 0.60 -3.80 1.20
N ILE A 30 1.31 -3.82 0.09
CA ILE A 30 2.15 -4.94 -0.29
C ILE A 30 3.55 -4.39 -0.49
N ASN A 31 4.48 -4.85 0.33
CA ASN A 31 5.85 -4.36 0.26
C ASN A 31 6.83 -5.51 0.45
N ARG A 32 7.95 -5.43 -0.25
CA ARG A 32 8.99 -6.45 -0.15
C ARG A 32 9.60 -6.46 1.25
N THR A 33 9.80 -5.29 1.84
CA THR A 33 10.40 -5.15 3.16
C THR A 33 9.31 -5.18 4.22
N LYS A 34 9.31 -6.23 5.03
CA LYS A 34 8.30 -6.43 6.05
C LYS A 34 8.25 -5.29 7.07
N SER A 35 9.41 -4.79 7.49
CA SER A 35 9.46 -3.70 8.47
C SER A 35 8.79 -2.43 7.94
N THR A 36 8.94 -2.15 6.65
CA THR A 36 8.28 -0.99 6.05
C THR A 36 6.76 -1.16 6.04
N ALA A 37 6.29 -2.37 5.73
CA ALA A 37 4.87 -2.66 5.73
C ALA A 37 4.28 -2.58 7.13
N GLU A 38 4.99 -3.10 8.12
CA GLU A 38 4.54 -3.04 9.51
C GLU A 38 4.48 -1.61 10.02
N LYS A 39 5.44 -0.79 9.63
CA LYS A 39 5.45 0.60 10.02
C LYS A 39 4.25 1.34 9.41
N ALA A 40 3.96 1.08 8.15
CA ALA A 40 2.81 1.70 7.49
C ALA A 40 1.50 1.29 8.16
N LEU A 41 1.39 0.03 8.56
CA LEU A 41 0.21 -0.45 9.28
C LEU A 41 0.07 0.23 10.62
N LYS A 42 1.17 0.36 11.36
CA LYS A 42 1.18 0.98 12.67
C LYS A 42 0.82 2.46 12.58
N GLU A 43 1.25 3.14 11.53
CA GLU A 43 0.95 4.56 11.33
C GLU A 43 -0.45 4.80 10.77
N GLY A 44 -1.17 3.75 10.46
CA GLY A 44 -2.51 3.90 9.92
C GLY A 44 -2.55 4.24 8.43
N ALA A 45 -1.42 4.13 7.74
CA ALA A 45 -1.37 4.40 6.31
C ALA A 45 -2.06 3.31 5.50
N ILE A 46 -2.05 2.08 6.01
CA ILE A 46 -2.71 0.94 5.37
C ILE A 46 -3.60 0.26 6.40
N ASP A 47 -4.60 -0.47 5.91
CA ASP A 47 -5.51 -1.21 6.78
C ASP A 47 -5.00 -2.62 7.06
N GLU A 48 -4.28 -3.19 6.11
CA GLU A 48 -3.68 -4.51 6.31
C GLU A 48 -2.48 -4.70 5.41
N ILE A 49 -1.65 -5.64 5.80
CA ILE A 49 -0.48 -6.03 5.00
C ILE A 49 -0.91 -7.20 4.14
N GLY A 50 -0.78 -7.06 2.84
CA GLY A 50 -1.18 -8.09 1.90
C GLY A 50 -0.02 -8.83 1.28
N THR A 51 -0.37 -9.81 0.47
CA THR A 51 0.56 -10.60 -0.31
C THR A 51 0.16 -10.50 -1.77
N HIS A 52 0.89 -11.16 -2.65
CA HIS A 52 0.53 -11.17 -4.07
C HIS A 52 -0.87 -11.76 -4.28
N GLU A 53 -1.30 -12.64 -3.40
CA GLU A 53 -2.64 -13.22 -3.50
C GLU A 53 -3.72 -12.16 -3.25
N SER A 54 -3.40 -11.14 -2.49
CA SER A 54 -4.34 -10.06 -2.21
C SER A 54 -4.71 -9.28 -3.47
N LEU A 55 -3.86 -9.33 -4.49
CA LEU A 55 -4.13 -8.62 -5.74
C LEU A 55 -5.36 -9.16 -6.46
N GLU A 56 -5.67 -10.42 -6.29
CA GLU A 56 -6.83 -11.03 -6.93
C GLU A 56 -8.14 -10.46 -6.40
N ASN A 57 -8.14 -10.00 -5.17
CA ASN A 57 -9.33 -9.46 -4.53
C ASN A 57 -9.38 -7.95 -4.51
N ALA A 58 -8.39 -7.29 -5.09
CA ALA A 58 -8.34 -5.84 -5.10
C ALA A 58 -9.19 -5.29 -6.25
N ASP A 59 -9.90 -4.23 -5.97
CA ASP A 59 -10.67 -3.52 -6.99
C ASP A 59 -9.79 -2.60 -7.81
N LEU A 60 -8.71 -2.12 -7.18
CA LEU A 60 -7.76 -1.23 -7.83
C LEU A 60 -6.36 -1.58 -7.34
N ILE A 61 -5.41 -1.63 -8.25
CA ILE A 61 -4.02 -1.93 -7.92
C ILE A 61 -3.17 -0.75 -8.31
N ILE A 62 -2.42 -0.23 -7.36
CA ILE A 62 -1.52 0.89 -7.59
C ILE A 62 -0.08 0.41 -7.43
N LEU A 63 0.70 0.58 -8.46
CA LEU A 63 2.12 0.22 -8.43
C LEU A 63 2.91 1.48 -8.11
N SER A 64 3.54 1.48 -6.95
CA SER A 64 4.30 2.62 -6.46
C SER A 64 5.77 2.23 -6.29
N MET A 65 6.35 1.73 -7.35
CA MET A 65 7.72 1.27 -7.33
C MET A 65 8.61 2.26 -8.05
N TYR A 66 9.75 2.55 -7.47
CA TYR A 66 10.73 3.36 -8.16
C TYR A 66 11.32 2.54 -9.30
N PRO A 67 11.41 3.10 -10.49
CA PRO A 67 12.24 2.48 -11.48
C PRO A 67 13.65 2.48 -10.89
N GLN A 68 14.24 1.31 -10.80
CA GLN A 68 15.60 1.21 -10.32
C GLN A 68 16.45 2.06 -11.24
N ALA A 69 16.92 3.15 -10.69
CA ALA A 69 17.81 3.99 -11.46
C ALA A 69 19.03 3.16 -11.75
N VAL A 70 19.29 3.02 -12.94
CA VAL A 70 20.44 2.24 -13.38
C VAL A 70 21.63 3.12 -13.47
#